data_0e0e15ebef7b447d7266ca4e9f68dda5
#
_entry.id   0e0e15ebef7b447d7266ca4e9f68dda5
#
_cell.length_a   1.000
_cell.length_b   1.000
_cell.length_c   1.000
_cell.angle_alpha   90.00
_cell.angle_beta   90.00
_cell.angle_gamma   90.00
#
_symmetry.space_group_name_H-M   'P 1'
#
loop_
_entity.id
_entity.type
_entity.pdbx_description
1 polymer ?
#
loop_
_entity_poly.entity_id
_entity_poly.type
_entity_poly.pdbx_seq_one_letter_code
_entity_poly.pdbx_strand_id
1 'polypeptide(L)'
;MKTHKFTVLLLSAPIGSGHRLAAEALKETFEKNKDIKVVHGNVFDFFPAILGKTFLKVYLWILGACPWLYEMMYKWGNRGGGSLWMREFINGALAYLGSGFIKKVNPDVVIATHATPAGIMSIYKRRKQSSLCLCGVVTDYTVHTWWICDGVDTYFIADE
;
A
#
# COMPACT_ATOMS: atom_id res chain seq x y z
N MET A 1 -33.14 8.95 -2.41
CA MET A 1 -31.93 8.54 -3.13
C MET A 1 -30.73 8.61 -2.16
N LYS A 2 -30.03 7.50 -1.87
CA LYS A 2 -28.78 7.59 -1.13
C LYS A 2 -27.75 8.18 -2.08
N THR A 3 -27.33 9.42 -1.84
CA THR A 3 -26.21 10.03 -2.57
C THR A 3 -24.97 9.17 -2.34
N HIS A 4 -24.40 8.65 -3.41
CA HIS A 4 -23.12 7.93 -3.35
C HIS A 4 -22.04 8.92 -2.88
N LYS A 5 -21.48 8.68 -1.69
CA LYS A 5 -20.34 9.46 -1.22
C LYS A 5 -19.09 9.00 -1.94
N PHE A 6 -18.28 9.94 -2.42
CA PHE A 6 -17.00 9.64 -3.01
C PHE A 6 -16.10 8.93 -1.98
N THR A 7 -15.65 7.72 -2.29
CA THR A 7 -14.92 6.87 -1.33
C THR A 7 -13.42 6.88 -1.63
N VAL A 8 -12.65 7.38 -0.68
CA VAL A 8 -11.18 7.37 -0.70
C VAL A 8 -10.69 6.25 0.21
N LEU A 9 -9.90 5.33 -0.34
CA LEU A 9 -9.21 4.30 0.41
C LEU A 9 -7.73 4.70 0.59
N LEU A 10 -7.36 5.02 1.82
CA LEU A 10 -5.97 5.25 2.20
C LEU A 10 -5.32 3.93 2.61
N LEU A 11 -4.26 3.53 1.95
CA LEU A 11 -3.51 2.31 2.26
C LEU A 11 -2.11 2.65 2.74
N SER A 12 -1.82 2.28 3.98
CA SER A 12 -0.50 2.44 4.59
C SER A 12 0.15 1.08 4.91
N ALA A 13 1.41 1.11 5.32
CA ALA A 13 2.06 -0.01 5.98
C ALA A 13 2.15 0.27 7.48
N PRO A 14 2.04 -0.75 8.34
CA PRO A 14 2.13 -0.55 9.80
C PRO A 14 3.57 -0.32 10.28
N ILE A 15 4.52 -0.25 9.36
CA ILE A 15 5.96 -0.15 9.61
C ILE A 15 6.43 1.21 9.11
N GLY A 16 7.08 1.94 10.01
CA GLY A 16 7.53 3.31 9.74
C GLY A 16 6.48 4.37 10.12
N SER A 17 6.94 5.41 10.81
CA SER A 17 6.06 6.51 11.24
C SER A 17 5.65 7.43 10.09
N GLY A 18 6.52 7.63 9.09
CA GLY A 18 6.28 8.53 7.97
C GLY A 18 5.04 8.15 7.15
N HIS A 19 4.94 6.89 6.75
CA HIS A 19 3.80 6.37 5.98
C HIS A 19 2.46 6.53 6.72
N ARG A 20 2.47 6.25 8.01
CA ARG A 20 1.29 6.37 8.87
C ARG A 20 0.89 7.83 9.05
N LEU A 21 1.84 8.71 9.37
CA LEU A 21 1.57 10.14 9.54
C LEU A 21 1.06 10.79 8.26
N ALA A 22 1.61 10.43 7.11
CA ALA A 22 1.10 10.90 5.82
C ALA A 22 -0.34 10.44 5.57
N ALA A 23 -0.66 9.17 5.85
CA ALA A 23 -2.02 8.67 5.72
C ALA A 23 -2.99 9.34 6.71
N GLU A 24 -2.58 9.59 7.94
CA GLU A 24 -3.38 10.30 8.94
C GLU A 24 -3.66 11.76 8.52
N ALA A 25 -2.64 12.49 8.04
CA ALA A 25 -2.80 13.86 7.56
C ALA A 25 -3.77 13.96 6.35
N LEU A 26 -3.65 13.02 5.42
CA LEU A 26 -4.58 12.91 4.29
C LEU A 26 -6.00 12.61 4.78
N LYS A 27 -6.14 11.68 5.72
CA LYS A 27 -7.44 11.34 6.31
C LYS A 27 -8.08 12.56 6.94
N GLU A 28 -7.39 13.27 7.83
CA GLU A 28 -7.88 14.49 8.48
C GLU A 28 -8.29 15.56 7.46
N THR A 29 -7.57 15.66 6.36
CA THR A 29 -7.86 16.63 5.30
C THR A 29 -9.11 16.27 4.53
N PHE A 30 -9.26 15.02 4.11
CA PHE A 30 -10.43 14.58 3.36
C PHE A 30 -11.71 14.53 4.21
N GLU A 31 -11.61 14.19 5.50
CA GLU A 31 -12.75 14.13 6.42
C GLU A 31 -13.40 15.51 6.69
N LYS A 32 -12.71 16.62 6.35
CA LYS A 32 -13.31 17.96 6.37
C LYS A 32 -14.42 18.12 5.35
N ASN A 33 -14.42 17.33 4.28
CA ASN A 33 -15.48 17.31 3.27
C ASN A 33 -16.49 16.19 3.58
N LYS A 34 -17.74 16.58 3.89
CA LYS A 34 -18.82 15.65 4.26
C LYS A 34 -19.27 14.72 3.12
N ASP A 35 -18.94 15.05 1.88
CA ASP A 35 -19.27 14.25 0.70
C ASP A 35 -18.23 13.17 0.40
N ILE A 36 -17.12 13.19 1.14
CA ILE A 36 -16.05 12.18 1.05
C ILE A 36 -16.19 11.18 2.20
N LYS A 37 -16.16 9.89 1.85
CA LYS A 37 -16.01 8.80 2.80
C LYS A 37 -14.56 8.34 2.77
N VAL A 38 -13.87 8.46 3.89
CA VAL A 38 -12.49 7.98 4.01
C VAL A 38 -12.48 6.62 4.70
N VAL A 39 -11.78 5.68 4.10
CA VAL A 39 -11.47 4.37 4.71
C VAL A 39 -9.95 4.28 4.81
N HIS A 40 -9.43 4.12 6.01
CA HIS A 40 -8.00 3.88 6.22
C HIS A 40 -7.79 2.40 6.54
N GLY A 41 -6.94 1.76 5.77
CA GLY A 41 -6.55 0.37 5.94
C GLY A 41 -5.04 0.20 5.82
N ASN A 42 -4.57 -0.97 6.20
CA ASN A 42 -3.19 -1.38 5.99
C ASN A 42 -3.14 -2.73 5.27
N VAL A 43 -1.96 -3.10 4.77
CA VAL A 43 -1.78 -4.35 4.01
C VAL A 43 -2.19 -5.59 4.80
N PHE A 44 -2.11 -5.55 6.15
CA PHE A 44 -2.48 -6.69 6.99
C PHE A 44 -3.99 -6.86 7.15
N ASP A 45 -4.78 -5.83 6.83
CA ASP A 45 -6.25 -5.95 6.79
C ASP A 45 -6.73 -6.85 5.64
N PHE A 46 -5.85 -7.17 4.70
CA PHE A 46 -6.10 -8.14 3.63
C PHE A 46 -6.09 -9.59 4.11
N PHE A 47 -5.54 -9.83 5.30
CA PHE A 47 -5.43 -11.15 5.88
C PHE A 47 -6.48 -11.36 6.98
N PRO A 48 -6.85 -12.62 7.26
CA PRO A 48 -7.47 -12.94 8.54
C PRO A 48 -6.61 -12.40 9.69
N ALA A 49 -7.24 -11.77 10.69
CA ALA A 49 -6.57 -11.01 11.74
C ALA A 49 -5.44 -11.78 12.47
N ILE A 50 -5.57 -13.10 12.59
CA ILE A 50 -4.56 -13.98 13.22
C ILE A 50 -3.30 -14.03 12.34
N LEU A 51 -3.46 -14.22 11.02
CA LEU A 51 -2.33 -14.31 10.09
C LEU A 51 -1.60 -12.97 9.97
N GLY A 52 -2.32 -11.86 9.85
CA GLY A 52 -1.74 -10.51 9.79
C GLY A 52 -0.90 -10.19 11.02
N LYS A 53 -1.40 -10.48 12.24
CA LYS A 53 -0.65 -10.27 13.48
C LYS A 53 0.59 -11.15 13.59
N THR A 54 0.50 -12.40 13.16
CA THR A 54 1.64 -13.34 13.18
C THR A 54 2.73 -12.87 12.21
N PHE A 55 2.34 -12.49 11.00
CA PHE A 55 3.27 -11.99 10.00
C PHE A 55 3.99 -10.72 10.48
N LEU A 56 3.26 -9.78 11.07
CA LEU A 56 3.83 -8.57 11.66
C LEU A 56 4.83 -8.90 12.77
N LYS A 57 4.49 -9.84 13.67
CA LYS A 57 5.41 -10.27 14.74
C LYS A 57 6.70 -10.86 14.20
N VAL A 58 6.59 -11.76 13.21
CA VAL A 58 7.77 -12.39 12.58
C VAL A 58 8.63 -11.33 11.88
N TYR A 59 8.00 -10.41 11.16
CA TYR A 59 8.72 -9.32 10.50
C TYR A 59 9.47 -8.42 11.51
N LEU A 60 8.80 -8.00 12.59
CA LEU A 60 9.43 -7.17 13.63
C LEU A 60 10.54 -7.95 14.36
N TRP A 61 10.36 -9.24 14.54
CA TRP A 61 11.41 -10.09 15.11
C TRP A 61 12.64 -10.17 14.20
N ILE A 62 12.47 -10.34 12.89
CA ILE A 62 13.57 -10.32 11.92
C ILE A 62 14.31 -8.98 11.97
N LEU A 63 13.57 -7.86 12.00
CA LEU A 63 14.18 -6.53 12.10
C LEU A 63 15.02 -6.35 13.37
N GLY A 64 14.54 -6.87 14.50
CA GLY A 64 15.23 -6.75 15.78
C GLY A 64 16.39 -7.75 15.97
N ALA A 65 16.20 -9.00 15.55
CA ALA A 65 17.15 -10.08 15.79
C ALA A 65 18.21 -10.22 14.69
N CYS A 66 17.86 -9.87 13.43
CA CYS A 66 18.74 -10.08 12.27
C CYS A 66 18.76 -8.83 11.35
N PRO A 67 19.23 -7.65 11.81
CA PRO A 67 19.24 -6.44 10.99
C PRO A 67 20.01 -6.59 9.67
N TRP A 68 21.09 -7.39 9.68
CA TRP A 68 21.90 -7.69 8.50
C TRP A 68 21.09 -8.43 7.41
N LEU A 69 20.15 -9.30 7.81
CA LEU A 69 19.28 -10.02 6.88
C LEU A 69 18.31 -9.04 6.20
N TYR A 70 17.76 -8.11 6.96
CA TYR A 70 16.92 -7.04 6.41
C TYR A 70 17.71 -6.17 5.41
N GLU A 71 18.92 -5.75 5.77
CA GLU A 71 19.78 -4.95 4.89
C GLU A 71 20.11 -5.71 3.59
N MET A 72 20.42 -7.01 3.70
CA MET A 72 20.69 -7.86 2.54
C MET A 72 19.45 -7.97 1.64
N MET A 73 18.27 -8.21 2.21
CA MET A 73 17.00 -8.27 1.48
C MET A 73 16.65 -6.93 0.82
N TYR A 74 16.89 -5.82 1.51
CA TYR A 74 16.66 -4.47 0.99
C TYR A 74 17.59 -4.17 -0.20
N LYS A 75 18.89 -4.43 -0.06
CA LYS A 75 19.87 -4.25 -1.13
C LYS A 75 19.57 -5.15 -2.34
N TRP A 76 19.19 -6.40 -2.08
CA TRP A 76 18.78 -7.32 -3.14
C TRP A 76 17.50 -6.85 -3.82
N GLY A 77 16.52 -6.42 -3.05
CA GLY A 77 15.26 -5.86 -3.55
C GLY A 77 15.45 -4.64 -4.46
N ASN A 78 16.48 -3.83 -4.20
CA ASN A 78 16.77 -2.62 -4.97
C ASN A 78 17.64 -2.85 -6.22
N ARG A 79 18.15 -4.06 -6.45
CA ARG A 79 19.03 -4.37 -7.59
C ARG A 79 18.33 -4.59 -8.93
N GLY A 80 16.99 -4.61 -8.96
CA GLY A 80 16.21 -4.91 -10.16
C GLY A 80 16.27 -6.39 -10.57
N GLY A 81 15.70 -6.75 -11.72
CA GLY A 81 15.72 -8.12 -12.23
C GLY A 81 14.93 -9.11 -11.38
N GLY A 82 15.60 -10.11 -10.79
CA GLY A 82 14.97 -11.18 -10.01
C GLY A 82 14.14 -10.72 -8.81
N SER A 83 14.48 -9.57 -8.23
CA SER A 83 13.71 -8.99 -7.13
C SER A 83 12.36 -8.45 -7.58
N LEU A 84 12.26 -7.93 -8.81
CA LEU A 84 11.01 -7.44 -9.40
C LEU A 84 10.03 -8.58 -9.65
N TRP A 85 10.50 -9.73 -10.12
CA TRP A 85 9.67 -10.92 -10.29
C TRP A 85 9.07 -11.38 -8.96
N MET A 86 9.91 -11.47 -7.91
CA MET A 86 9.42 -11.87 -6.60
C MET A 86 8.43 -10.84 -6.03
N ARG A 87 8.69 -9.54 -6.21
CA ARG A 87 7.74 -8.49 -5.87
C ARG A 87 6.39 -8.70 -6.56
N GLU A 88 6.39 -8.95 -7.88
CA GLU A 88 5.17 -9.19 -8.65
C GLU A 88 4.43 -10.43 -8.14
N PHE A 89 5.15 -11.50 -7.80
CA PHE A 89 4.55 -12.72 -7.25
C PHE A 89 3.89 -12.45 -5.89
N ILE A 90 4.62 -11.85 -4.95
CA ILE A 90 4.14 -11.53 -3.60
C ILE A 90 2.94 -10.57 -3.69
N ASN A 91 3.10 -9.46 -4.39
CA ASN A 91 2.03 -8.47 -4.55
C ASN A 91 0.81 -9.07 -5.27
N GLY A 92 1.03 -10.01 -6.19
CA GLY A 92 -0.04 -10.75 -6.88
C GLY A 92 -0.85 -11.64 -5.95
N ALA A 93 -0.18 -12.35 -5.03
CA ALA A 93 -0.84 -13.16 -4.00
C ALA A 93 -1.62 -12.26 -3.03
N LEU A 94 -1.01 -11.16 -2.59
CA LEU A 94 -1.64 -10.19 -1.70
C LEU A 94 -2.84 -9.48 -2.35
N ALA A 95 -2.77 -9.16 -3.64
CA ALA A 95 -3.89 -8.59 -4.40
C ALA A 95 -5.08 -9.56 -4.49
N TYR A 96 -4.80 -10.86 -4.62
CA TYR A 96 -5.84 -11.89 -4.61
C TYR A 96 -6.51 -11.96 -3.24
N LEU A 97 -5.73 -12.06 -2.16
CA LEU A 97 -6.23 -12.10 -0.79
C LEU A 97 -7.01 -10.84 -0.40
N GLY A 98 -6.49 -9.66 -0.78
CA GLY A 98 -7.11 -8.36 -0.50
C GLY A 98 -8.33 -8.04 -1.36
N SER A 99 -8.60 -8.84 -2.40
CA SER A 99 -9.68 -8.53 -3.36
C SER A 99 -11.06 -8.41 -2.72
N GLY A 100 -11.33 -9.22 -1.70
CA GLY A 100 -12.59 -9.18 -0.93
C GLY A 100 -12.75 -7.87 -0.16
N PHE A 101 -11.69 -7.41 0.49
CA PHE A 101 -11.66 -6.14 1.21
C PHE A 101 -11.87 -4.97 0.24
N ILE A 102 -11.11 -4.93 -0.86
CA ILE A 102 -11.19 -3.86 -1.86
C ILE A 102 -12.60 -3.78 -2.46
N LYS A 103 -13.19 -4.92 -2.81
CA LYS A 103 -14.59 -4.98 -3.32
C LYS A 103 -15.60 -4.49 -2.30
N LYS A 104 -15.42 -4.83 -1.02
CA LYS A 104 -16.31 -4.39 0.07
C LYS A 104 -16.23 -2.88 0.28
N VAL A 105 -15.05 -2.30 0.21
CA VAL A 105 -14.85 -0.85 0.34
C VAL A 105 -15.38 -0.13 -0.90
N ASN A 106 -15.20 -0.71 -2.08
CA ASN A 106 -15.55 -0.17 -3.39
C ASN A 106 -15.07 1.28 -3.56
N PRO A 107 -13.75 1.54 -3.51
CA PRO A 107 -13.22 2.89 -3.54
C PRO A 107 -13.27 3.50 -4.94
N ASP A 108 -13.50 4.81 -5.02
CA ASP A 108 -13.35 5.60 -6.23
C ASP A 108 -11.88 5.95 -6.48
N VAL A 109 -11.14 6.20 -5.39
CA VAL A 109 -9.70 6.48 -5.40
C VAL A 109 -8.99 5.67 -4.32
N VAL A 110 -7.82 5.15 -4.65
CA VAL A 110 -6.88 4.57 -3.67
C VAL A 110 -5.62 5.43 -3.61
N ILE A 111 -5.23 5.78 -2.41
CA ILE A 111 -3.98 6.50 -2.14
C ILE A 111 -3.09 5.61 -1.28
N ALA A 112 -1.97 5.20 -1.83
CA ALA A 112 -0.99 4.37 -1.14
C ALA A 112 0.17 5.23 -0.63
N THR A 113 0.44 5.17 0.67
CA THR A 113 1.57 5.91 1.29
C THR A 113 2.81 5.04 1.47
N HIS A 114 2.82 3.83 0.92
CA HIS A 114 3.95 2.91 0.96
C HIS A 114 4.01 2.08 -0.33
N ALA A 115 5.21 1.68 -0.75
CA ALA A 115 5.45 0.95 -2.00
C ALA A 115 4.69 -0.39 -2.08
N THR A 116 4.57 -1.13 -0.97
CA THR A 116 3.87 -2.43 -0.96
C THR A 116 2.39 -2.30 -1.30
N PRO A 117 1.57 -1.47 -0.61
CA PRO A 117 0.18 -1.28 -1.02
C PRO A 117 0.04 -0.70 -2.43
N ALA A 118 0.97 0.19 -2.88
CA ALA A 118 0.97 0.68 -4.25
C ALA A 118 1.13 -0.46 -5.25
N GLY A 119 2.09 -1.36 -5.04
CA GLY A 119 2.32 -2.54 -5.88
C GLY A 119 1.15 -3.52 -5.89
N ILE A 120 0.55 -3.78 -4.72
CA ILE A 120 -0.62 -4.66 -4.60
C ILE A 120 -1.80 -4.10 -5.41
N MET A 121 -2.09 -2.81 -5.23
CA MET A 121 -3.21 -2.15 -5.90
C MET A 121 -2.97 -1.98 -7.40
N SER A 122 -1.72 -1.77 -7.84
CA SER A 122 -1.32 -1.78 -9.24
C SER A 122 -1.68 -3.12 -9.91
N ILE A 123 -1.33 -4.24 -9.27
CA ILE A 123 -1.66 -5.57 -9.79
C ILE A 123 -3.18 -5.82 -9.76
N TYR A 124 -3.85 -5.44 -8.67
CA TYR A 124 -5.30 -5.57 -8.58
C TYR A 124 -5.98 -4.82 -9.73
N LYS A 125 -5.61 -3.56 -9.97
CA LYS A 125 -6.15 -2.71 -11.03
C LYS A 125 -5.94 -3.34 -12.42
N ARG A 126 -4.72 -3.79 -12.73
CA ARG A 126 -4.38 -4.45 -14.00
C ARG A 126 -5.17 -5.74 -14.22
N ARG A 127 -5.21 -6.63 -13.22
CA ARG A 127 -5.91 -7.93 -13.33
C ARG A 127 -7.42 -7.80 -13.42
N LYS A 128 -7.99 -6.77 -12.82
CA LYS A 128 -9.45 -6.53 -12.84
C LYS A 128 -9.88 -5.57 -13.93
N GLN A 129 -8.94 -5.03 -14.73
CA GLN A 129 -9.22 -4.00 -15.73
C GLN A 129 -10.05 -2.85 -15.13
N SER A 130 -9.73 -2.50 -13.89
CA SER A 130 -10.47 -1.51 -13.12
C SER A 130 -10.07 -0.10 -13.53
N SER A 131 -11.07 0.78 -13.68
CA SER A 131 -10.86 2.23 -13.89
C SER A 131 -10.52 2.98 -12.61
N LEU A 132 -10.27 2.26 -11.52
CA LEU A 132 -9.89 2.81 -10.23
C LEU A 132 -8.68 3.74 -10.36
N CYS A 133 -8.80 4.96 -9.84
CA CYS A 133 -7.68 5.87 -9.73
C CYS A 133 -6.75 5.43 -8.59
N LEU A 134 -5.47 5.21 -8.89
CA LEU A 134 -4.45 4.79 -7.93
C LEU A 134 -3.36 5.84 -7.86
N CYS A 135 -3.19 6.43 -6.67
CA CYS A 135 -2.15 7.41 -6.38
C CYS A 135 -1.12 6.83 -5.40
N GLY A 136 0.14 7.15 -5.63
CA GLY A 136 1.25 6.87 -4.71
C GLY A 136 1.74 8.15 -4.05
N VAL A 137 1.82 8.17 -2.72
CA VAL A 137 2.46 9.24 -1.96
C VAL A 137 3.77 8.71 -1.43
N VAL A 138 4.87 9.12 -2.05
CA VAL A 138 6.21 8.66 -1.72
C VAL A 138 6.67 9.37 -0.46
N THR A 139 6.81 8.60 0.61
CA THR A 139 7.23 9.10 1.92
C THR A 139 8.63 8.63 2.29
N ASP A 140 9.27 7.88 1.40
CA ASP A 140 10.62 7.38 1.59
C ASP A 140 11.65 8.49 1.33
N TYR A 141 12.68 8.56 2.15
CA TYR A 141 13.78 9.49 1.98
C TYR A 141 14.58 9.21 0.68
N THR A 142 14.65 7.94 0.31
CA THR A 142 15.23 7.49 -0.96
C THR A 142 14.22 6.62 -1.68
N VAL A 143 13.85 7.00 -2.89
CA VAL A 143 12.85 6.26 -3.66
C VAL A 143 13.38 4.86 -3.99
N HIS A 144 12.68 3.85 -3.50
CA HIS A 144 12.98 2.45 -3.75
C HIS A 144 12.35 1.99 -5.07
N THR A 145 13.01 1.10 -5.82
CA THR A 145 12.48 0.58 -7.11
C THR A 145 11.09 -0.08 -6.99
N TRP A 146 10.69 -0.48 -5.80
CA TRP A 146 9.36 -1.05 -5.56
C TRP A 146 8.22 -0.04 -5.71
N TRP A 147 8.51 1.25 -5.71
CA TRP A 147 7.52 2.28 -6.02
C TRP A 147 7.14 2.31 -7.50
N ILE A 148 8.02 1.84 -8.40
CA ILE A 148 7.77 1.89 -9.83
C ILE A 148 6.78 0.79 -10.21
N CYS A 149 5.52 1.16 -10.36
CA CYS A 149 4.40 0.24 -10.62
C CYS A 149 3.55 0.74 -11.80
N ASP A 150 3.34 -0.10 -12.80
CA ASP A 150 2.66 0.25 -14.07
C ASP A 150 1.18 0.66 -13.89
N GLY A 151 0.54 0.27 -12.79
CA GLY A 151 -0.87 0.57 -12.53
C GLY A 151 -1.12 1.85 -11.74
N VAL A 152 -0.08 2.56 -11.31
CA VAL A 152 -0.21 3.82 -10.58
C VAL A 152 -0.40 4.97 -11.57
N ASP A 153 -1.46 5.76 -11.39
CA ASP A 153 -1.80 6.87 -12.28
C ASP A 153 -0.98 8.13 -11.96
N THR A 154 -0.72 8.38 -10.69
CA THR A 154 -0.02 9.59 -10.23
C THR A 154 0.83 9.30 -9.01
N TYR A 155 2.03 9.86 -8.99
CA TYR A 155 2.90 9.89 -7.82
C TYR A 155 3.03 11.31 -7.27
N PHE A 156 2.89 11.43 -5.96
CA PHE A 156 3.23 12.63 -5.21
C PHE A 156 4.56 12.38 -4.50
N ILE A 157 5.54 13.20 -4.82
CA ILE A 157 6.87 13.15 -4.23
C ILE A 157 7.14 14.44 -3.46
N ALA A 158 7.93 14.36 -2.39
CA ALA A 158 8.43 15.57 -1.75
C ALA A 158 9.43 16.24 -2.71
N ASP A 159 9.27 17.55 -2.93
CA ASP A 159 10.22 18.39 -3.63
C ASP A 159 10.96 19.26 -2.61
N GLU A 160 12.26 19.54 -2.86
CA GLU A 160 13.09 20.41 -2.01
C GLU A 160 12.86 21.90 -2.32
#